data_0362c021533ab9db513393cfa8e37a0d
#
_entry.id   0362c021533ab9db513393cfa8e37a0d
#
_cell.length_a   1.000
_cell.length_b   1.000
_cell.length_c   1.000
_cell.angle_alpha   90.00
_cell.angle_beta   90.00
_cell.angle_gamma   90.00
#
_symmetry.space_group_name_H-M   'P 1'
#
loop_
_entity.id
_entity.type
_entity.pdbx_description
1 polymer ?
#
loop_
_entity_poly.entity_id
_entity_poly.type
_entity_poly.pdbx_seq_one_letter_code
_entity_poly.pdbx_strand_id
1 'polypeptide(L)'
;MSEPKLSTSSLGSIVSSAHLADGALPALSELEFGLNMISHAYQRWMIRCMAAAGVPDLSALDVLVLHHVVHRQRPKTIADLCLVLDVEDTHLVTYAAKKLQSLGLVAAGRRGKEKTLAATEAGRKACGRYREVREALLTPTVAATGISPEKLSEVAAVLRALSGHYDQAARAAASL
;
A
#
# COMPACT_ATOMS: atom_id res chain seq x y z
N MET A 1 52.15 -5.15 -14.62
CA MET A 1 51.13 -4.09 -14.78
C MET A 1 49.88 -4.59 -14.08
N SER A 2 49.64 -4.06 -12.86
CA SER A 2 48.47 -4.47 -12.03
C SER A 2 47.30 -3.55 -12.38
N GLU A 3 46.21 -4.15 -12.81
CA GLU A 3 44.95 -3.41 -13.03
C GLU A 3 44.41 -2.84 -11.71
N PRO A 4 43.97 -1.60 -11.68
CA PRO A 4 43.34 -1.05 -10.50
C PRO A 4 41.97 -1.71 -10.29
N LYS A 5 41.81 -2.49 -9.20
CA LYS A 5 40.50 -2.92 -8.71
C LYS A 5 39.71 -1.68 -8.33
N LEU A 6 38.72 -1.34 -9.11
CA LEU A 6 37.69 -0.36 -8.72
C LEU A 6 37.01 -0.89 -7.44
N SER A 7 37.31 -0.27 -6.32
CA SER A 7 36.61 -0.49 -5.06
C SER A 7 35.17 0.05 -5.19
N THR A 8 34.19 -0.84 -5.17
CA THR A 8 32.76 -0.51 -5.20
C THR A 8 32.24 0.05 -3.86
N SER A 9 33.11 0.52 -2.98
CA SER A 9 32.78 0.88 -1.59
C SER A 9 32.78 2.38 -1.27
N SER A 10 32.40 3.26 -2.22
CA SER A 10 32.34 4.70 -1.92
C SER A 10 31.09 5.44 -2.38
N LEU A 11 30.05 4.74 -2.74
CA LEU A 11 28.73 5.38 -2.79
C LEU A 11 28.17 5.30 -1.38
N GLY A 12 28.17 6.43 -0.65
CA GLY A 12 27.56 6.52 0.67
C GLY A 12 26.09 6.08 0.63
N SER A 13 25.52 5.77 1.79
CA SER A 13 24.12 5.36 1.95
C SER A 13 23.18 6.34 1.24
N ILE A 14 22.26 5.83 0.44
CA ILE A 14 21.25 6.64 -0.24
C ILE A 14 20.14 6.94 0.76
N VAL A 15 20.17 8.16 1.32
CA VAL A 15 19.26 8.61 2.38
C VAL A 15 18.57 9.91 1.98
N SER A 16 17.42 10.20 2.59
CA SER A 16 16.69 11.46 2.36
C SER A 16 17.38 12.65 3.01
N SER A 17 18.16 12.44 4.10
CA SER A 17 18.74 13.51 4.89
C SER A 17 19.93 13.01 5.69
N ALA A 18 21.06 13.76 5.65
CA ALA A 18 22.30 13.38 6.32
C ALA A 18 22.15 13.26 7.84
N HIS A 19 21.38 14.17 8.49
CA HIS A 19 21.20 14.13 9.94
C HIS A 19 20.48 12.87 10.46
N LEU A 20 19.67 12.22 9.62
CA LEU A 20 19.04 10.95 9.98
C LEU A 20 20.01 9.76 9.80
N ALA A 21 21.00 9.91 8.92
CA ALA A 21 22.02 8.89 8.71
C ALA A 21 23.14 8.90 9.78
N ASP A 22 23.28 9.98 10.53
CA ASP A 22 24.28 10.13 11.61
C ASP A 22 23.84 9.47 12.94
N GLY A 23 22.64 8.88 12.97
CA GLY A 23 22.07 8.25 14.17
C GLY A 23 22.63 6.84 14.45
N ALA A 24 22.08 6.20 15.48
CA ALA A 24 22.49 4.86 15.93
C ALA A 24 22.17 3.75 14.90
N LEU A 25 21.26 4.00 13.95
CA LEU A 25 20.83 3.01 12.94
C LEU A 25 20.71 3.68 11.55
N PRO A 26 21.82 3.97 10.87
CA PRO A 26 21.81 4.63 9.55
C PRO A 26 20.96 3.90 8.50
N ALA A 27 20.94 2.56 8.54
CA ALA A 27 20.13 1.74 7.63
C ALA A 27 18.62 2.01 7.75
N LEU A 28 18.13 2.54 8.88
CA LEU A 28 16.73 2.94 9.02
C LEU A 28 16.42 4.14 8.12
N SER A 29 17.32 5.11 7.99
CA SER A 29 17.17 6.26 7.09
C SER A 29 17.14 5.84 5.60
N GLU A 30 17.92 4.84 5.21
CA GLU A 30 17.85 4.26 3.86
C GLU A 30 16.48 3.61 3.60
N LEU A 31 16.00 2.83 4.57
CA LEU A 31 14.68 2.21 4.51
C LEU A 31 13.57 3.25 4.37
N GLU A 32 13.59 4.29 5.21
CA GLU A 32 12.60 5.37 5.19
C GLU A 32 12.57 6.12 3.86
N PHE A 33 13.73 6.37 3.28
CA PHE A 33 13.81 6.94 1.94
C PHE A 33 13.20 6.02 0.89
N GLY A 34 13.51 4.73 0.94
CA GLY A 34 12.90 3.71 0.08
C GLY A 34 11.38 3.63 0.24
N LEU A 35 10.88 3.68 1.49
CA LEU A 35 9.45 3.70 1.79
C LEU A 35 8.76 4.92 1.20
N ASN A 36 9.35 6.11 1.30
CA ASN A 36 8.80 7.32 0.70
C ASN A 36 8.67 7.19 -0.82
N MET A 37 9.74 6.74 -1.48
CA MET A 37 9.74 6.56 -2.93
C MET A 37 8.70 5.51 -3.38
N ILE A 38 8.69 4.34 -2.74
CA ILE A 38 7.78 3.25 -3.12
C ILE A 38 6.34 3.59 -2.80
N SER A 39 6.04 4.28 -1.71
CA SER A 39 4.68 4.69 -1.34
C SER A 39 4.06 5.56 -2.44
N HIS A 40 4.78 6.61 -2.89
CA HIS A 40 4.29 7.47 -3.96
C HIS A 40 4.17 6.74 -5.31
N ALA A 41 5.12 5.87 -5.64
CA ALA A 41 5.07 5.08 -6.88
C ALA A 41 3.90 4.08 -6.85
N TYR A 42 3.67 3.42 -5.73
CA TYR A 42 2.58 2.46 -5.54
C TYR A 42 1.21 3.13 -5.60
N GLN A 43 1.04 4.29 -4.96
CA GLN A 43 -0.21 5.06 -5.05
C GLN A 43 -0.52 5.48 -6.49
N ARG A 44 0.46 6.02 -7.23
CA ARG A 44 0.30 6.35 -8.66
C ARG A 44 -0.07 5.12 -9.48
N TRP A 45 0.58 3.99 -9.21
CA TRP A 45 0.27 2.72 -9.87
C TRP A 45 -1.18 2.30 -9.62
N MET A 46 -1.63 2.27 -8.37
CA MET A 46 -3.01 1.86 -8.02
C MET A 46 -4.06 2.68 -8.78
N ILE A 47 -3.90 4.00 -8.77
CA ILE A 47 -4.82 4.93 -9.45
C ILE A 47 -4.86 4.66 -10.96
N ARG A 48 -3.69 4.56 -11.60
CA ARG A 48 -3.60 4.34 -13.05
C ARG A 48 -4.05 2.95 -13.45
N CYS A 49 -3.73 1.94 -12.68
CA CYS A 49 -4.17 0.56 -12.93
C CYS A 49 -5.70 0.45 -12.83
N MET A 50 -6.32 1.09 -11.84
CA MET A 50 -7.77 1.09 -11.70
C MET A 50 -8.46 1.89 -12.81
N ALA A 51 -7.88 2.99 -13.25
CA ALA A 51 -8.35 3.75 -14.41
C ALA A 51 -8.29 2.89 -15.70
N ALA A 52 -7.18 2.18 -15.93
CA ALA A 52 -7.04 1.23 -17.04
C ALA A 52 -8.00 0.04 -16.93
N ALA A 53 -8.39 -0.35 -15.72
CA ALA A 53 -9.45 -1.33 -15.45
C ALA A 53 -10.86 -0.80 -15.72
N GLY A 54 -11.01 0.44 -16.18
CA GLY A 54 -12.27 1.07 -16.55
C GLY A 54 -12.99 1.80 -15.42
N VAL A 55 -12.29 2.11 -14.32
CA VAL A 55 -12.81 2.91 -13.20
C VAL A 55 -11.85 4.07 -12.94
N PRO A 56 -11.95 5.18 -13.68
CA PRO A 56 -11.16 6.37 -13.47
C PRO A 56 -11.56 7.13 -12.18
N ASP A 57 -10.78 8.14 -11.84
CA ASP A 57 -11.06 9.14 -10.79
C ASP A 57 -11.13 8.59 -9.36
N LEU A 58 -10.63 7.37 -9.12
CA LEU A 58 -10.43 6.86 -7.77
C LEU A 58 -9.10 7.34 -7.19
N SER A 59 -9.10 7.71 -5.90
CA SER A 59 -7.88 7.89 -5.11
C SER A 59 -7.26 6.53 -4.75
N ALA A 60 -6.02 6.54 -4.29
CA ALA A 60 -5.37 5.31 -3.81
C ALA A 60 -6.15 4.66 -2.66
N LEU A 61 -6.71 5.47 -1.73
CA LEU A 61 -7.52 4.96 -0.63
C LEU A 61 -8.83 4.34 -1.13
N ASP A 62 -9.51 4.95 -2.13
CA ASP A 62 -10.71 4.37 -2.73
C ASP A 62 -10.42 2.97 -3.30
N VAL A 63 -9.28 2.83 -4.01
CA VAL A 63 -8.85 1.54 -4.57
C VAL A 63 -8.58 0.53 -3.47
N LEU A 64 -7.87 0.90 -2.40
CA LEU A 64 -7.60 0.03 -1.26
C LEU A 64 -8.90 -0.42 -0.57
N VAL A 65 -9.82 0.50 -0.31
CA VAL A 65 -11.13 0.17 0.29
C VAL A 65 -11.89 -0.82 -0.60
N LEU A 66 -11.94 -0.59 -1.92
CA LEU A 66 -12.61 -1.50 -2.85
C LEU A 66 -11.99 -2.90 -2.81
N HIS A 67 -10.66 -3.02 -2.88
CA HIS A 67 -9.97 -4.31 -2.81
C HIS A 67 -10.27 -5.05 -1.50
N HIS A 68 -10.28 -4.34 -0.36
CA HIS A 68 -10.59 -4.95 0.93
C HIS A 68 -12.05 -5.37 1.07
N VAL A 69 -13.00 -4.61 0.51
CA VAL A 69 -14.41 -5.00 0.49
C VAL A 69 -14.63 -6.24 -0.38
N VAL A 70 -13.93 -6.36 -1.52
CA VAL A 70 -13.97 -7.55 -2.39
C VAL A 70 -13.29 -8.76 -1.75
N HIS A 71 -12.27 -8.54 -0.91
CA HIS A 71 -11.50 -9.61 -0.28
C HIS A 71 -12.37 -10.52 0.60
N ARG A 72 -12.26 -11.84 0.41
CA ARG A 72 -13.01 -12.89 1.12
C ARG A 72 -14.52 -12.81 1.00
N GLN A 73 -15.07 -11.99 0.11
CA GLN A 73 -16.50 -11.90 -0.25
C GLN A 73 -17.46 -11.81 0.96
N ARG A 74 -17.02 -11.17 2.05
CA ARG A 74 -17.83 -10.96 3.24
C ARG A 74 -18.02 -9.47 3.52
N PRO A 75 -19.21 -9.03 4.00
CA PRO A 75 -19.44 -7.63 4.36
C PRO A 75 -18.44 -7.14 5.42
N LYS A 76 -17.98 -5.90 5.28
CA LYS A 76 -17.04 -5.22 6.17
C LYS A 76 -17.70 -3.98 6.77
N THR A 77 -17.43 -3.70 8.05
CA THR A 77 -17.75 -2.40 8.64
C THR A 77 -16.69 -1.36 8.30
N ILE A 78 -16.99 -0.06 8.54
CA ILE A 78 -15.97 0.99 8.43
C ILE A 78 -14.83 0.73 9.40
N ALA A 79 -15.13 0.29 10.63
CA ALA A 79 -14.10 -0.05 11.62
C ALA A 79 -13.18 -1.20 11.15
N ASP A 80 -13.76 -2.27 10.54
CA ASP A 80 -12.96 -3.35 9.95
C ASP A 80 -12.00 -2.82 8.88
N LEU A 81 -12.47 -1.87 8.04
CA LEU A 81 -11.65 -1.28 6.98
C LEU A 81 -10.56 -0.37 7.52
N CYS A 82 -10.87 0.47 8.50
CA CYS A 82 -9.90 1.33 9.17
C CYS A 82 -8.78 0.50 9.80
N LEU A 83 -9.13 -0.55 10.53
CA LEU A 83 -8.19 -1.45 11.19
C LEU A 83 -7.24 -2.14 10.17
N VAL A 84 -7.79 -2.68 9.09
CA VAL A 84 -6.98 -3.43 8.11
C VAL A 84 -6.12 -2.51 7.24
N LEU A 85 -6.60 -1.29 6.98
CA LEU A 85 -5.87 -0.29 6.17
C LEU A 85 -4.93 0.57 6.98
N ASP A 86 -4.93 0.41 8.31
CA ASP A 86 -4.13 1.22 9.23
C ASP A 86 -4.43 2.73 9.07
N VAL A 87 -5.73 3.07 9.01
CA VAL A 87 -6.22 4.44 8.83
C VAL A 87 -6.94 4.87 10.10
N GLU A 88 -6.37 5.82 10.84
CA GLU A 88 -6.95 6.35 12.07
C GLU A 88 -8.18 7.22 11.82
N ASP A 89 -8.15 8.06 10.77
CA ASP A 89 -9.26 8.93 10.42
C ASP A 89 -10.38 8.17 9.70
N THR A 90 -11.41 7.80 10.46
CA THR A 90 -12.59 7.09 9.95
C THR A 90 -13.38 7.88 8.90
N HIS A 91 -13.24 9.23 8.86
CA HIS A 91 -13.91 10.07 7.87
C HIS A 91 -13.36 9.81 6.46
N LEU A 92 -12.06 9.57 6.32
CA LEU A 92 -11.43 9.26 5.03
C LEU A 92 -11.98 7.96 4.43
N VAL A 93 -12.08 6.89 5.25
CA VAL A 93 -12.64 5.60 4.82
C VAL A 93 -14.14 5.72 4.55
N THR A 94 -14.86 6.51 5.35
CA THR A 94 -16.29 6.76 5.12
C THR A 94 -16.52 7.52 3.82
N TYR A 95 -15.68 8.50 3.48
CA TYR A 95 -15.77 9.24 2.23
C TYR A 95 -15.50 8.32 1.03
N ALA A 96 -14.44 7.52 1.08
CA ALA A 96 -14.12 6.52 0.07
C ALA A 96 -15.28 5.53 -0.14
N ALA A 97 -15.87 5.03 0.96
CA ALA A 97 -17.01 4.13 0.91
C ALA A 97 -18.23 4.77 0.20
N LYS A 98 -18.57 6.02 0.54
CA LYS A 98 -19.67 6.76 -0.11
C LYS A 98 -19.42 6.95 -1.60
N LYS A 99 -18.19 7.29 -1.99
CA LYS A 99 -17.81 7.43 -3.41
C LYS A 99 -17.94 6.10 -4.15
N LEU A 100 -17.45 5.01 -3.58
CA LEU A 100 -17.59 3.68 -4.19
C LEU A 100 -19.06 3.23 -4.28
N GLN A 101 -19.90 3.61 -3.32
CA GLN A 101 -21.34 3.38 -3.38
C GLN A 101 -22.01 4.17 -4.51
N SER A 102 -21.67 5.45 -4.67
CA SER A 102 -22.23 6.28 -5.76
C SER A 102 -21.84 5.77 -7.14
N LEU A 103 -20.68 5.10 -7.26
CA LEU A 103 -20.22 4.43 -8.47
C LEU A 103 -20.79 3.01 -8.65
N GLY A 104 -21.61 2.54 -7.71
CA GLY A 104 -22.20 1.21 -7.76
C GLY A 104 -21.21 0.06 -7.56
N LEU A 105 -19.99 0.32 -7.07
CA LEU A 105 -18.95 -0.69 -6.90
C LEU A 105 -19.09 -1.46 -5.56
N VAL A 106 -19.69 -0.83 -4.58
CA VAL A 106 -20.04 -1.44 -3.30
C VAL A 106 -21.48 -1.10 -2.93
N ALA A 107 -22.13 -1.97 -2.16
CA ALA A 107 -23.48 -1.78 -1.64
C ALA A 107 -23.45 -1.67 -0.12
N ALA A 108 -24.30 -0.79 0.42
CA ALA A 108 -24.56 -0.73 1.85
C ALA A 108 -25.40 -1.93 2.29
N GLY A 109 -25.09 -2.45 3.47
CA GLY A 109 -25.85 -3.50 4.14
C GLY A 109 -25.89 -3.27 5.63
N ARG A 110 -26.42 -4.24 6.38
CA ARG A 110 -26.43 -4.25 7.84
C ARG A 110 -26.12 -5.64 8.38
N ARG A 111 -25.41 -5.65 9.51
CA ARG A 111 -25.21 -6.82 10.35
C ARG A 111 -25.64 -6.43 11.76
N GLY A 112 -26.88 -6.77 12.13
CA GLY A 112 -27.51 -6.25 13.34
C GLY A 112 -27.65 -4.72 13.28
N LYS A 113 -27.06 -4.03 14.24
CA LYS A 113 -27.04 -2.55 14.31
C LYS A 113 -25.95 -1.90 13.48
N GLU A 114 -24.95 -2.65 13.05
CA GLU A 114 -23.78 -2.12 12.33
C GLU A 114 -24.06 -1.99 10.83
N LYS A 115 -23.65 -0.84 10.28
CA LYS A 115 -23.61 -0.63 8.82
C LYS A 115 -22.43 -1.39 8.23
N THR A 116 -22.66 -2.09 7.12
CA THR A 116 -21.65 -2.85 6.41
C THR A 116 -21.59 -2.44 4.95
N LEU A 117 -20.49 -2.78 4.30
CA LEU A 117 -20.24 -2.64 2.87
C LEU A 117 -19.99 -4.02 2.29
N ALA A 118 -20.61 -4.31 1.17
CA ALA A 118 -20.38 -5.53 0.40
C ALA A 118 -20.05 -5.18 -1.05
N ALA A 119 -19.20 -5.99 -1.68
CA ALA A 119 -18.87 -5.81 -3.08
C ALA A 119 -20.08 -6.14 -3.97
N THR A 120 -20.33 -5.27 -4.94
CA THR A 120 -21.27 -5.57 -6.03
C THR A 120 -20.60 -6.42 -7.11
N GLU A 121 -21.37 -6.90 -8.09
CA GLU A 121 -20.80 -7.56 -9.26
C GLU A 121 -19.87 -6.61 -10.05
N ALA A 122 -20.25 -5.34 -10.18
CA ALA A 122 -19.43 -4.32 -10.84
C ALA A 122 -18.09 -4.11 -10.09
N GLY A 123 -18.11 -4.08 -8.75
CA GLY A 123 -16.90 -3.98 -7.95
C GLY A 123 -15.98 -5.20 -8.11
N ARG A 124 -16.52 -6.41 -8.10
CA ARG A 124 -15.75 -7.64 -8.35
C ARG A 124 -15.13 -7.64 -9.75
N LYS A 125 -15.90 -7.27 -10.76
CA LYS A 125 -15.43 -7.17 -12.14
C LYS A 125 -14.32 -6.13 -12.30
N ALA A 126 -14.43 -4.97 -11.64
CA ALA A 126 -13.37 -3.95 -11.64
C ALA A 126 -12.08 -4.48 -11.04
N CYS A 127 -12.14 -5.14 -9.88
CA CYS A 127 -10.97 -5.78 -9.27
C CYS A 127 -10.38 -6.92 -10.12
N GLY A 128 -11.23 -7.67 -10.84
CA GLY A 128 -10.78 -8.68 -11.81
C GLY A 128 -9.94 -8.06 -12.93
N ARG A 129 -10.46 -6.98 -13.56
CA ARG A 129 -9.72 -6.25 -14.60
C ARG A 129 -8.45 -5.59 -14.07
N TYR A 130 -8.47 -5.04 -12.85
CA TYR A 130 -7.26 -4.53 -12.19
C TYR A 130 -6.19 -5.63 -12.10
N ARG A 131 -6.57 -6.85 -11.71
CA ARG A 131 -5.64 -7.99 -11.67
C ARG A 131 -5.05 -8.27 -13.07
N GLU A 132 -5.88 -8.29 -14.12
CA GLU A 132 -5.42 -8.53 -15.49
C GLU A 132 -4.39 -7.47 -15.94
N VAL A 133 -4.67 -6.18 -15.68
CA VAL A 133 -3.73 -5.09 -15.98
C VAL A 133 -2.43 -5.25 -15.17
N ARG A 134 -2.52 -5.63 -13.89
CA ARG A 134 -1.37 -5.88 -13.04
C ARG A 134 -0.49 -7.02 -13.57
N GLU A 135 -1.11 -8.14 -13.95
CA GLU A 135 -0.39 -9.29 -14.52
C GLU A 135 0.25 -8.96 -15.88
N ALA A 136 -0.39 -8.12 -16.68
CA ALA A 136 0.15 -7.73 -17.97
C ALA A 136 1.30 -6.72 -17.89
N LEU A 137 1.24 -5.76 -16.96
CA LEU A 137 2.16 -4.61 -16.97
C LEU A 137 3.18 -4.63 -15.82
N LEU A 138 2.78 -5.00 -14.61
CA LEU A 138 3.66 -4.91 -13.44
C LEU A 138 4.40 -6.22 -13.17
N THR A 139 3.71 -7.34 -13.22
CA THR A 139 4.31 -8.64 -12.88
C THR A 139 5.54 -8.98 -13.73
N PRO A 140 5.56 -8.78 -15.07
CA PRO A 140 6.73 -9.07 -15.87
C PRO A 140 7.92 -8.15 -15.56
N THR A 141 7.68 -6.86 -15.30
CA THR A 141 8.76 -5.92 -14.99
C THR A 141 9.40 -6.21 -13.62
N VAL A 142 8.60 -6.60 -12.63
CA VAL A 142 9.13 -7.05 -11.32
C VAL A 142 9.87 -8.37 -11.47
N ALA A 143 9.34 -9.32 -12.21
CA ALA A 143 10.03 -10.61 -12.47
C ALA A 143 11.38 -10.42 -13.17
N ALA A 144 11.49 -9.46 -14.10
CA ALA A 144 12.73 -9.16 -14.80
C ALA A 144 13.85 -8.61 -13.88
N THR A 145 13.53 -8.15 -12.67
CA THR A 145 14.56 -7.73 -11.68
C THR A 145 15.35 -8.90 -11.10
N GLY A 146 14.88 -10.14 -11.26
CA GLY A 146 15.47 -11.33 -10.66
C GLY A 146 15.23 -11.46 -9.14
N ILE A 147 14.44 -10.60 -8.54
CA ILE A 147 14.07 -10.72 -7.10
C ILE A 147 13.16 -11.92 -6.94
N SER A 148 13.56 -12.87 -6.10
CA SER A 148 12.77 -14.09 -5.89
C SER A 148 11.46 -13.82 -5.13
N PRO A 149 10.41 -14.66 -5.30
CA PRO A 149 9.17 -14.57 -4.54
C PRO A 149 9.38 -14.63 -3.02
N GLU A 150 10.33 -15.45 -2.56
CA GLU A 150 10.70 -15.60 -1.15
C GLU A 150 11.24 -14.28 -0.60
N LYS A 151 12.13 -13.61 -1.37
CA LYS A 151 12.68 -12.31 -0.99
C LYS A 151 11.61 -11.22 -0.90
N LEU A 152 10.66 -11.20 -1.83
CA LEU A 152 9.51 -10.30 -1.77
C LEU A 152 8.65 -10.56 -0.52
N SER A 153 8.46 -11.84 -0.16
CA SER A 153 7.71 -12.22 1.04
C SER A 153 8.44 -11.83 2.33
N GLU A 154 9.77 -11.97 2.39
CA GLU A 154 10.60 -11.51 3.50
C GLU A 154 10.48 -10.00 3.70
N VAL A 155 10.65 -9.23 2.62
CA VAL A 155 10.48 -7.76 2.66
C VAL A 155 9.08 -7.38 3.15
N ALA A 156 8.04 -8.04 2.66
CA ALA A 156 6.67 -7.79 3.12
C ALA A 156 6.47 -8.13 4.61
N ALA A 157 7.14 -9.16 5.15
CA ALA A 157 7.11 -9.48 6.56
C ALA A 157 7.80 -8.41 7.42
N VAL A 158 8.98 -7.92 6.98
CA VAL A 158 9.70 -6.84 7.64
C VAL A 158 8.86 -5.56 7.67
N LEU A 159 8.25 -5.16 6.55
CA LEU A 159 7.41 -3.96 6.48
C LEU A 159 6.21 -4.04 7.42
N ARG A 160 5.55 -5.21 7.52
CA ARG A 160 4.45 -5.41 8.48
C ARG A 160 4.90 -5.32 9.94
N ALA A 161 6.09 -5.82 10.26
CA ALA A 161 6.64 -5.72 11.61
C ALA A 161 6.97 -4.27 11.97
N LEU A 162 7.57 -3.54 11.03
CA LEU A 162 7.96 -2.15 11.22
C LEU A 162 6.76 -1.22 11.38
N SER A 163 5.60 -1.47 10.73
CA SER A 163 4.42 -0.60 10.89
C SER A 163 4.02 -0.48 12.36
N GLY A 164 3.99 -1.59 13.12
CA GLY A 164 3.68 -1.54 14.56
C GLY A 164 4.73 -0.79 15.41
N HIS A 165 6.01 -0.80 15.00
CA HIS A 165 7.04 -0.01 15.68
C HIS A 165 6.89 1.49 15.40
N TYR A 166 6.56 1.87 14.17
CA TYR A 166 6.26 3.27 13.83
C TYR A 166 5.04 3.78 14.60
N ASP A 167 3.96 3.00 14.69
CA ASP A 167 2.77 3.37 15.48
C ASP A 167 3.09 3.56 16.96
N GLN A 168 3.91 2.66 17.52
CA GLN A 168 4.33 2.80 18.91
C GLN A 168 5.17 4.06 19.12
N ALA A 169 6.11 4.33 18.22
CA ALA A 169 6.95 5.52 18.27
C ALA A 169 6.11 6.80 18.11
N ALA A 170 5.13 6.80 17.19
CA ALA A 170 4.21 7.93 17.01
C ALA A 170 3.39 8.23 18.27
N ARG A 171 2.84 7.19 18.92
CA ARG A 171 2.15 7.35 20.21
C ARG A 171 3.06 7.88 21.31
N ALA A 172 4.30 7.42 21.40
CA ALA A 172 5.26 7.92 22.36
C ALA A 172 5.62 9.40 22.10
N ALA A 173 5.84 9.77 20.84
CA ALA A 173 6.13 11.15 20.44
C ALA A 173 4.97 12.11 20.76
N ALA A 174 3.72 11.66 20.67
CA ALA A 174 2.55 12.45 21.04
C ALA A 174 2.47 12.76 22.56
N SER A 175 3.30 12.13 23.38
CA SER A 175 3.35 12.31 24.82
C SER A 175 4.53 13.21 25.28
N LEU A 176 5.36 13.69 24.34
CA LEU A 176 6.48 14.62 24.60
C LEU A 176 5.98 16.07 24.60
#